data_de0763face3fce22f13961f5c2b55ff1
#
_entry.id   de0763face3fce22f13961f5c2b55ff1
#
_cell.length_a   1.000
_cell.length_b   1.000
_cell.length_c   1.000
_cell.angle_alpha   90.00
_cell.angle_beta   90.00
_cell.angle_gamma   90.00
#
_symmetry.space_group_name_H-M   'P 1'
#
loop_
_entity.id
_entity.type
_entity.pdbx_description
1 polymer ?
#
loop_
_entity_poly.entity_id
_entity_poly.type
_entity_poly.pdbx_seq_one_letter_code
_entity_poly.pdbx_strand_id
1 'polypeptide(L)'
;VSDQSNGISAHDLMWAKAANQSTESLLAGGLAFTFHHKLVLLRVKITNENVSNVTSITVGGMNTTATFSLIDGKLTNMDTQKSISLQKTGDKSFIGIMLPAEELINKMSLTIMADGGKYQYTVPEGSKIDKFVAGNEYTFNINVGKETSGEIGGGSGSNTPWGDGGSEDGDGDKVSENEAIPADYAQKAINAETNLSTILSGASGKVALVFAANAEAYTFSDAIVVPEAVTELLLIGDTEKQVKMNLKQIQYTSLQKIALNNLDITGDNSTALLTNNETAQLATDAVVDFKKCNFSNMKTVCDWPTRNDGVQNLLSAVLIDNCLFENMESIFNYYGSKAITITNSTLYKMTERAVYVKDANGVVITVENCTLADLGKTPFESQYGNGNLYYKNNISACFVTSNPNIGYKMDVREFSGNYAAAATEAGQLPVLNVHGKAIDANTFPNAWIDTSKTVTELFEDAGNGNFKLKIDAQVGDPRWYKNVK
;
A
#
# COMPACT_ATOMS: atom_id res chain seq x y z
N VAL A 1 -8.94 7.40 -22.50
CA VAL A 1 -8.75 8.68 -21.75
C VAL A 1 -8.14 8.45 -20.34
N SER A 2 -7.50 7.31 -20.06
CA SER A 2 -7.11 6.95 -18.68
C SER A 2 -5.92 7.73 -18.11
N ASP A 3 -4.94 8.13 -18.91
CA ASP A 3 -3.79 8.93 -18.45
C ASP A 3 -3.71 10.25 -19.21
N GLN A 4 -3.92 11.33 -18.50
CA GLN A 4 -3.92 12.70 -19.04
C GLN A 4 -2.95 13.60 -18.25
N SER A 5 -2.10 13.04 -17.40
CA SER A 5 -1.17 13.78 -16.55
C SER A 5 -0.22 14.68 -17.35
N ASN A 6 0.09 14.31 -18.60
CA ASN A 6 1.00 15.02 -19.51
C ASN A 6 0.29 15.93 -20.53
N GLY A 7 -1.04 16.04 -20.49
CA GLY A 7 -1.82 16.91 -21.34
C GLY A 7 -3.15 16.34 -21.81
N ILE A 8 -4.14 17.18 -21.96
CA ILE A 8 -5.50 16.79 -22.35
C ILE A 8 -5.79 16.97 -23.85
N SER A 9 -4.98 17.73 -24.58
CA SER A 9 -5.27 18.08 -25.97
C SER A 9 -5.41 16.90 -26.93
N ALA A 10 -4.69 15.79 -26.66
CA ALA A 10 -4.80 14.58 -27.45
C ALA A 10 -6.08 13.77 -27.19
N HIS A 11 -6.84 14.12 -26.16
CA HIS A 11 -8.06 13.41 -25.75
C HIS A 11 -9.34 14.18 -26.11
N ASP A 12 -9.22 15.46 -26.51
CA ASP A 12 -10.40 16.26 -26.88
C ASP A 12 -10.93 15.87 -28.26
N LEU A 13 -12.14 15.35 -28.28
CA LEU A 13 -12.83 14.92 -29.49
C LEU A 13 -13.84 15.98 -29.93
N MET A 14 -13.59 16.60 -31.06
CA MET A 14 -14.52 17.52 -31.70
C MET A 14 -15.10 16.94 -32.98
N TRP A 15 -16.35 17.24 -33.24
CA TRP A 15 -17.04 16.80 -34.46
C TRP A 15 -17.89 17.93 -35.03
N ALA A 16 -17.90 17.98 -36.36
CA ALA A 16 -18.73 18.91 -37.12
C ALA A 16 -19.43 18.20 -38.28
N LYS A 17 -20.64 18.62 -38.57
CA LYS A 17 -21.37 18.20 -39.75
C LYS A 17 -21.76 19.43 -40.58
N ALA A 18 -21.39 19.41 -41.84
CA ALA A 18 -21.87 20.45 -42.73
C ALA A 18 -23.40 20.39 -42.84
N ALA A 19 -24.05 21.55 -42.74
CA ALA A 19 -25.48 21.67 -43.10
C ALA A 19 -25.64 21.36 -44.59
N ASN A 20 -26.82 20.84 -44.98
CA ASN A 20 -27.17 20.69 -46.39
C ASN A 20 -27.09 22.05 -47.08
N GLN A 21 -26.10 22.23 -47.94
CA GLN A 21 -25.89 23.47 -48.70
C GLN A 21 -26.22 23.21 -50.17
N SER A 22 -26.80 24.21 -50.85
CA SER A 22 -26.97 24.12 -52.27
C SER A 22 -25.62 24.20 -53.00
N THR A 23 -25.53 23.64 -54.19
CA THR A 23 -24.30 23.72 -55.04
C THR A 23 -23.87 25.18 -55.27
N GLU A 24 -24.81 26.11 -55.33
CA GLU A 24 -24.57 27.54 -55.52
C GLU A 24 -23.89 28.19 -54.28
N SER A 25 -24.29 27.82 -53.05
CA SER A 25 -23.65 28.36 -51.86
C SER A 25 -22.24 27.74 -51.62
N LEU A 26 -21.99 26.52 -52.09
CA LEU A 26 -20.67 25.91 -52.07
C LEU A 26 -19.69 26.60 -53.03
N LEU A 27 -20.17 27.04 -54.19
CA LEU A 27 -19.36 27.77 -55.18
C LEU A 27 -19.10 29.25 -54.79
N ALA A 28 -19.95 29.84 -53.99
CA ALA A 28 -19.87 31.24 -53.57
C ALA A 28 -19.03 31.49 -52.29
N GLY A 29 -18.94 30.56 -51.38
CA GLY A 29 -18.36 30.84 -50.07
C GLY A 29 -17.56 29.69 -49.39
N GLY A 30 -17.48 28.52 -50.01
CA GLY A 30 -16.89 27.36 -49.38
C GLY A 30 -17.75 26.70 -48.30
N LEU A 31 -17.19 25.65 -47.66
CA LEU A 31 -17.85 24.94 -46.57
C LEU A 31 -17.44 25.51 -45.20
N ALA A 32 -18.42 25.95 -44.44
CA ALA A 32 -18.18 26.30 -43.05
C ALA A 32 -18.55 25.15 -42.15
N PHE A 33 -17.62 24.81 -41.22
CA PHE A 33 -17.83 23.79 -40.21
C PHE A 33 -17.82 24.45 -38.84
N THR A 34 -18.86 24.14 -38.02
CA THR A 34 -18.84 24.44 -36.61
C THR A 34 -18.55 23.16 -35.83
N PHE A 35 -17.41 23.14 -35.17
CA PHE A 35 -16.98 22.00 -34.35
C PHE A 35 -17.58 22.09 -32.96
N HIS A 36 -18.06 20.97 -32.48
CA HIS A 36 -18.61 20.82 -31.13
C HIS A 36 -17.83 19.75 -30.38
N HIS A 37 -17.48 20.03 -29.14
CA HIS A 37 -16.89 19.04 -28.24
C HIS A 37 -17.87 17.90 -27.99
N LYS A 38 -17.38 16.68 -28.06
CA LYS A 38 -18.19 15.46 -27.85
C LYS A 38 -17.90 14.79 -26.51
N LEU A 39 -16.90 15.28 -25.81
CA LEU A 39 -16.53 14.85 -24.49
C LEU A 39 -16.88 15.92 -23.44
N VAL A 40 -16.43 15.76 -22.23
CA VAL A 40 -16.69 16.62 -21.09
C VAL A 40 -15.35 17.12 -20.56
N LEU A 41 -15.26 18.41 -20.23
CA LEU A 41 -14.10 18.95 -19.51
C LEU A 41 -14.41 18.94 -18.01
N LEU A 42 -13.62 18.20 -17.26
CA LEU A 42 -13.65 18.22 -15.80
C LEU A 42 -12.55 19.12 -15.27
N ARG A 43 -12.89 20.01 -14.36
CA ARG A 43 -11.96 20.81 -13.58
C ARG A 43 -12.11 20.47 -12.10
N VAL A 44 -11.00 20.23 -11.41
CA VAL A 44 -10.97 20.03 -9.96
C VAL A 44 -10.08 21.09 -9.34
N LYS A 45 -10.59 21.80 -8.34
CA LYS A 45 -9.86 22.81 -7.56
C LYS A 45 -9.86 22.41 -6.09
N ILE A 46 -8.69 22.44 -5.45
CA ILE A 46 -8.58 22.26 -4.01
C ILE A 46 -8.68 23.62 -3.32
N THR A 47 -9.66 23.77 -2.45
CA THR A 47 -10.02 25.08 -1.84
C THR A 47 -9.40 25.29 -0.47
N ASN A 48 -8.91 24.25 0.21
CA ASN A 48 -8.28 24.37 1.54
C ASN A 48 -6.96 25.16 1.48
N GLU A 49 -6.88 26.28 2.21
CA GLU A 49 -5.69 27.13 2.25
C GLU A 49 -4.52 26.45 2.98
N ASN A 50 -4.81 25.55 3.93
CA ASN A 50 -3.80 24.83 4.70
C ASN A 50 -3.14 23.68 3.93
N VAL A 51 -3.67 23.31 2.78
CA VAL A 51 -3.04 22.33 1.88
C VAL A 51 -2.03 23.05 1.00
N SER A 52 -0.76 22.67 1.09
CA SER A 52 0.33 23.33 0.40
C SER A 52 0.78 22.65 -0.88
N ASN A 53 0.69 21.31 -0.93
CA ASN A 53 1.21 20.52 -2.05
C ASN A 53 0.23 19.43 -2.48
N VAL A 54 -0.49 19.70 -3.57
CA VAL A 54 -1.33 18.68 -4.24
C VAL A 54 -0.50 18.05 -5.35
N THR A 55 -0.18 16.77 -5.21
CA THR A 55 0.69 16.05 -6.14
C THR A 55 -0.07 15.42 -7.30
N SER A 56 -1.23 14.83 -7.06
CA SER A 56 -2.05 14.21 -8.10
C SER A 56 -3.53 14.15 -7.72
N ILE A 57 -4.38 14.11 -8.76
CA ILE A 57 -5.81 13.79 -8.63
C ILE A 57 -6.16 12.74 -9.68
N THR A 58 -6.85 11.69 -9.25
CA THR A 58 -7.39 10.65 -10.12
C THR A 58 -8.89 10.51 -9.96
N VAL A 59 -9.57 10.26 -11.07
CA VAL A 59 -11.03 10.01 -11.10
C VAL A 59 -11.28 8.53 -11.23
N GLY A 60 -12.11 7.98 -10.37
CA GLY A 60 -12.58 6.60 -10.38
C GLY A 60 -14.06 6.48 -10.74
N GLY A 61 -14.51 5.26 -11.07
CA GLY A 61 -15.91 4.93 -11.30
C GLY A 61 -16.48 5.38 -12.66
N MET A 62 -15.62 5.88 -13.57
CA MET A 62 -16.04 6.43 -14.86
C MET A 62 -15.56 5.54 -16.02
N ASN A 63 -16.37 5.48 -17.10
CA ASN A 63 -15.99 4.80 -18.32
C ASN A 63 -14.81 5.51 -19.02
N THR A 64 -13.92 4.74 -19.61
CA THR A 64 -12.68 5.25 -20.23
C THR A 64 -12.58 4.95 -21.73
N THR A 65 -13.45 4.11 -22.27
CA THR A 65 -13.52 3.74 -23.69
C THR A 65 -14.93 3.99 -24.23
N ALA A 66 -15.02 4.34 -25.51
CA ALA A 66 -16.27 4.48 -26.24
C ALA A 66 -16.03 4.28 -27.74
N THR A 67 -17.08 3.91 -28.47
CA THR A 67 -17.09 3.91 -29.93
C THR A 67 -17.69 5.23 -30.43
N PHE A 68 -17.00 5.91 -31.33
CA PHE A 68 -17.47 7.15 -31.92
C PHE A 68 -17.90 6.96 -33.37
N SER A 69 -19.10 7.38 -33.70
CA SER A 69 -19.68 7.36 -35.06
C SER A 69 -19.35 8.68 -35.78
N LEU A 70 -18.60 8.61 -36.86
CA LEU A 70 -18.31 9.78 -37.71
C LEU A 70 -19.56 10.26 -38.51
N ILE A 71 -20.54 9.39 -38.69
CA ILE A 71 -21.75 9.69 -39.51
C ILE A 71 -22.69 10.66 -38.78
N ASP A 72 -22.93 10.43 -37.49
CA ASP A 72 -23.90 11.16 -36.68
C ASP A 72 -23.32 11.84 -35.44
N GLY A 73 -22.01 11.65 -35.22
CA GLY A 73 -21.28 12.27 -34.08
C GLY A 73 -21.71 11.72 -32.74
N LYS A 74 -22.18 10.46 -32.65
CA LYS A 74 -22.60 9.83 -31.39
C LYS A 74 -21.53 8.97 -30.78
N LEU A 75 -21.47 8.98 -29.46
CA LEU A 75 -20.72 8.04 -28.64
C LEU A 75 -21.63 6.89 -28.22
N THR A 76 -21.13 5.66 -28.38
CA THR A 76 -21.82 4.41 -28.02
C THR A 76 -20.84 3.44 -27.39
N ASN A 77 -21.33 2.34 -26.83
CA ASN A 77 -20.50 1.28 -26.24
C ASN A 77 -19.48 1.83 -25.26
N MET A 78 -19.94 2.70 -24.34
CA MET A 78 -19.10 3.21 -23.27
C MET A 78 -18.86 2.11 -22.27
N ASP A 79 -17.59 1.77 -22.06
CA ASP A 79 -17.19 0.64 -21.22
C ASP A 79 -15.81 0.86 -20.59
N THR A 80 -15.32 -0.14 -19.87
CA THR A 80 -14.00 -0.19 -19.26
C THR A 80 -13.77 0.94 -18.26
N GLN A 81 -14.03 0.64 -16.99
CA GLN A 81 -13.73 1.56 -15.88
C GLN A 81 -12.27 1.41 -15.46
N LYS A 82 -11.49 2.48 -15.66
CA LYS A 82 -10.12 2.61 -15.17
C LYS A 82 -9.99 3.97 -14.48
N SER A 83 -9.02 4.09 -13.58
CA SER A 83 -8.67 5.39 -13.00
C SER A 83 -8.18 6.34 -14.09
N ILE A 84 -8.64 7.60 -14.04
CA ILE A 84 -8.26 8.65 -14.96
C ILE A 84 -7.37 9.64 -14.21
N SER A 85 -6.10 9.73 -14.60
CA SER A 85 -5.15 10.69 -14.02
C SER A 85 -5.35 12.06 -14.65
N LEU A 86 -5.63 13.08 -13.84
CA LEU A 86 -5.84 14.45 -14.31
C LEU A 86 -4.53 15.19 -14.53
N GLN A 87 -4.52 16.12 -15.49
CA GLN A 87 -3.42 17.04 -15.73
C GLN A 87 -3.40 18.14 -14.66
N LYS A 88 -2.26 18.36 -14.00
CA LYS A 88 -2.05 19.50 -13.11
C LYS A 88 -1.86 20.77 -13.94
N THR A 89 -2.67 21.82 -13.67
CA THR A 89 -2.60 23.12 -14.35
C THR A 89 -2.20 24.27 -13.43
N GLY A 90 -2.12 24.03 -12.14
CA GLY A 90 -1.70 24.97 -11.09
C GLY A 90 -1.48 24.22 -9.79
N ASP A 91 -1.03 24.89 -8.74
CA ASP A 91 -0.68 24.25 -7.47
C ASP A 91 -1.81 23.42 -6.86
N LYS A 92 -3.05 23.91 -7.05
CA LYS A 92 -4.26 23.31 -6.51
C LYS A 92 -5.34 23.10 -7.59
N SER A 93 -4.94 23.08 -8.87
CA SER A 93 -5.89 22.99 -9.99
C SER A 93 -5.51 21.89 -10.95
N PHE A 94 -6.51 21.09 -11.33
CA PHE A 94 -6.35 19.95 -12.23
C PHE A 94 -7.48 19.94 -13.25
N ILE A 95 -7.20 19.42 -14.45
CA ILE A 95 -8.19 19.26 -15.51
C ILE A 95 -8.10 17.88 -16.15
N GLY A 96 -9.19 17.44 -16.75
CA GLY A 96 -9.23 16.19 -17.51
C GLY A 96 -10.42 16.11 -18.44
N ILE A 97 -10.28 15.29 -19.49
CA ILE A 97 -11.34 14.98 -20.44
C ILE A 97 -12.04 13.70 -20.01
N MET A 98 -13.36 13.75 -19.90
CA MET A 98 -14.21 12.65 -19.46
C MET A 98 -15.17 12.22 -20.58
N LEU A 99 -15.59 10.97 -20.58
CA LEU A 99 -16.77 10.57 -21.34
C LEU A 99 -18.03 11.12 -20.69
N PRO A 100 -19.08 11.44 -21.47
CA PRO A 100 -20.40 11.75 -20.93
C PRO A 100 -20.91 10.60 -20.05
N ALA A 101 -21.69 10.93 -19.02
CA ALA A 101 -22.25 9.95 -18.08
C ALA A 101 -23.64 10.39 -17.62
N GLU A 102 -24.59 9.48 -17.59
CA GLU A 102 -25.98 9.77 -17.17
C GLU A 102 -26.14 9.79 -15.65
N GLU A 103 -25.16 9.28 -14.89
CA GLU A 103 -25.22 9.18 -13.44
C GLU A 103 -23.83 9.24 -12.83
N LEU A 104 -23.63 10.17 -11.88
CA LEU A 104 -22.39 10.35 -11.12
C LEU A 104 -22.53 10.01 -9.64
N ILE A 105 -23.75 10.09 -9.10
CA ILE A 105 -24.04 9.90 -7.67
C ILE A 105 -23.63 8.50 -7.24
N ASN A 106 -22.81 8.42 -6.16
CA ASN A 106 -22.26 7.20 -5.62
C ASN A 106 -21.40 6.36 -6.61
N LYS A 107 -21.07 6.94 -7.79
CA LYS A 107 -20.25 6.27 -8.83
C LYS A 107 -18.94 6.99 -9.08
N MET A 108 -18.98 8.29 -9.33
CA MET A 108 -17.78 9.06 -9.56
C MET A 108 -17.06 9.34 -8.23
N SER A 109 -15.77 9.04 -8.17
CA SER A 109 -14.93 9.38 -7.04
C SER A 109 -13.67 10.13 -7.47
N LEU A 110 -13.18 11.02 -6.60
CA LEU A 110 -11.89 11.71 -6.75
C LEU A 110 -10.95 11.19 -5.66
N THR A 111 -9.79 10.70 -6.05
CA THR A 111 -8.69 10.42 -5.14
C THR A 111 -7.66 11.54 -5.27
N ILE A 112 -7.37 12.22 -4.18
CA ILE A 112 -6.52 13.41 -4.13
C ILE A 112 -5.31 13.09 -3.24
N MET A 113 -4.10 13.28 -3.78
CA MET A 113 -2.86 13.17 -3.02
C MET A 113 -2.38 14.57 -2.68
N ALA A 114 -2.36 14.92 -1.39
CA ALA A 114 -1.98 16.25 -0.92
C ALA A 114 -1.24 16.19 0.41
N ASP A 115 -0.13 16.92 0.54
CA ASP A 115 0.71 17.02 1.74
C ASP A 115 1.09 15.66 2.36
N GLY A 116 1.37 14.66 1.49
CA GLY A 116 1.68 13.29 1.90
C GLY A 116 0.47 12.47 2.37
N GLY A 117 -0.73 13.03 2.37
CA GLY A 117 -1.99 12.35 2.68
C GLY A 117 -2.79 11.99 1.43
N LYS A 118 -3.67 11.01 1.57
CA LYS A 118 -4.64 10.59 0.57
C LYS A 118 -6.03 11.03 1.02
N TYR A 119 -6.78 11.66 0.14
CA TYR A 119 -8.15 12.11 0.39
C TYR A 119 -9.06 11.54 -0.69
N GLN A 120 -10.30 11.29 -0.35
CA GLN A 120 -11.30 10.79 -1.28
C GLN A 120 -12.59 11.63 -1.18
N TYR A 121 -13.13 11.99 -2.33
CA TYR A 121 -14.45 12.54 -2.48
C TYR A 121 -15.26 11.63 -3.38
N THR A 122 -16.49 11.32 -3.02
CA THR A 122 -17.44 10.60 -3.87
C THR A 122 -18.65 11.49 -4.06
N VAL A 123 -19.15 11.60 -5.28
CA VAL A 123 -20.34 12.43 -5.58
C VAL A 123 -21.52 11.94 -4.74
N PRO A 124 -21.99 12.74 -3.76
CA PRO A 124 -23.03 12.30 -2.82
C PRO A 124 -24.42 12.42 -3.40
N GLU A 125 -25.40 11.81 -2.72
CA GLU A 125 -26.81 12.08 -2.97
C GLU A 125 -27.14 13.56 -2.74
N GLY A 126 -27.91 14.15 -3.67
CA GLY A 126 -28.25 15.58 -3.63
C GLY A 126 -27.22 16.50 -4.27
N SER A 127 -26.14 15.97 -4.86
CA SER A 127 -25.21 16.74 -5.68
C SER A 127 -25.94 17.49 -6.80
N LYS A 128 -25.53 18.74 -7.07
CA LYS A 128 -26.06 19.55 -8.18
C LYS A 128 -25.56 19.03 -9.53
N ILE A 129 -24.43 18.37 -9.55
CA ILE A 129 -23.86 17.71 -10.72
C ILE A 129 -24.11 16.20 -10.58
N ASP A 130 -25.23 15.76 -11.15
CA ASP A 130 -25.66 14.37 -11.13
C ASP A 130 -25.27 13.56 -12.38
N LYS A 131 -24.86 14.28 -13.46
CA LYS A 131 -24.49 13.73 -14.76
C LYS A 131 -23.48 14.58 -15.49
N PHE A 132 -22.82 14.00 -16.47
CA PHE A 132 -21.93 14.69 -17.42
C PHE A 132 -22.54 14.73 -18.82
N VAL A 133 -22.79 15.93 -19.32
CA VAL A 133 -23.31 16.16 -20.67
C VAL A 133 -22.17 16.56 -21.61
N ALA A 134 -22.10 15.94 -22.79
CA ALA A 134 -21.09 16.24 -23.80
C ALA A 134 -21.07 17.74 -24.16
N GLY A 135 -19.86 18.27 -24.33
CA GLY A 135 -19.62 19.67 -24.71
C GLY A 135 -19.61 20.65 -23.53
N ASN A 136 -19.82 20.19 -22.32
CA ASN A 136 -19.84 21.04 -21.12
C ASN A 136 -18.57 20.90 -20.27
N GLU A 137 -18.24 21.97 -19.54
CA GLU A 137 -17.25 22.00 -18.47
C GLU A 137 -17.96 21.94 -17.11
N TYR A 138 -17.43 21.07 -16.24
CA TYR A 138 -17.86 20.92 -14.85
C TYR A 138 -16.73 21.21 -13.90
N THR A 139 -16.99 21.94 -12.83
CA THR A 139 -15.99 22.29 -11.83
C THR A 139 -16.38 21.71 -10.47
N PHE A 140 -15.45 20.92 -9.88
CA PHE A 140 -15.53 20.48 -8.50
C PHE A 140 -14.55 21.27 -7.66
N ASN A 141 -15.05 21.96 -6.64
CA ASN A 141 -14.24 22.67 -5.64
C ASN A 141 -14.20 21.80 -4.39
N ILE A 142 -13.07 21.19 -4.13
CA ILE A 142 -12.92 20.20 -3.05
C ILE A 142 -12.12 20.80 -1.92
N ASN A 143 -12.68 20.78 -0.72
CA ASN A 143 -12.00 21.14 0.51
C ASN A 143 -11.46 19.86 1.17
N VAL A 144 -10.16 19.66 1.22
CA VAL A 144 -9.53 18.49 1.81
C VAL A 144 -8.99 18.80 3.22
N GLY A 145 -9.14 17.87 4.17
CA GLY A 145 -8.55 17.98 5.50
C GLY A 145 -9.39 18.70 6.56
N LYS A 146 -10.73 18.82 6.36
CA LYS A 146 -11.62 19.34 7.39
C LYS A 146 -12.37 18.23 8.10
N GLU A 147 -12.22 18.15 9.41
CA GLU A 147 -13.19 17.47 10.27
C GLU A 147 -14.42 18.36 10.38
N THR A 148 -15.53 17.86 9.87
CA THR A 148 -16.95 18.29 10.07
C THR A 148 -17.34 19.75 10.00
N SER A 149 -18.37 19.97 9.19
CA SER A 149 -19.47 20.93 9.20
C SER A 149 -19.24 22.36 8.74
N GLY A 150 -20.02 22.76 7.74
CA GLY A 150 -20.63 24.08 7.61
C GLY A 150 -20.27 24.92 6.40
N GLU A 151 -21.25 25.01 5.53
CA GLU A 151 -21.62 26.09 4.61
C GLU A 151 -20.81 26.44 3.35
N ILE A 152 -21.60 26.61 2.32
CA ILE A 152 -21.36 26.72 0.89
C ILE A 152 -21.11 28.19 0.51
N GLY A 153 -20.12 28.44 -0.33
CA GLY A 153 -19.94 29.73 -1.00
C GLY A 153 -19.78 29.54 -2.52
N GLY A 154 -20.68 30.09 -3.29
CA GLY A 154 -20.70 29.97 -4.75
C GLY A 154 -19.69 30.88 -5.46
N GLY A 155 -19.14 30.40 -6.57
CA GLY A 155 -18.19 31.09 -7.43
C GLY A 155 -18.71 31.19 -8.89
N SER A 156 -18.46 32.32 -9.53
CA SER A 156 -18.92 32.69 -10.87
C SER A 156 -18.00 32.13 -11.98
N GLY A 157 -18.64 31.76 -13.10
CA GLY A 157 -17.97 31.22 -14.27
C GLY A 157 -17.29 32.26 -15.18
N SER A 158 -16.30 31.84 -15.97
CA SER A 158 -15.72 32.59 -17.07
C SER A 158 -15.91 31.84 -18.39
N ASN A 159 -16.11 32.62 -19.48
CA ASN A 159 -16.37 32.13 -20.83
C ASN A 159 -15.24 31.23 -21.35
N THR A 160 -15.54 29.96 -21.51
CA THR A 160 -14.72 28.99 -22.24
C THR A 160 -15.51 28.48 -23.45
N PRO A 161 -14.87 27.97 -24.51
CA PRO A 161 -15.55 27.36 -25.65
C PRO A 161 -16.39 26.12 -25.31
N TRP A 162 -16.33 25.65 -24.08
CA TRP A 162 -17.19 24.62 -23.50
C TRP A 162 -18.44 25.23 -22.90
N GLY A 163 -19.59 24.55 -23.01
CA GLY A 163 -20.79 24.93 -22.30
C GLY A 163 -20.63 24.84 -20.80
N ASP A 164 -21.33 25.66 -20.03
CA ASP A 164 -21.32 25.61 -18.57
C ASP A 164 -22.12 24.38 -18.10
N GLY A 165 -21.47 23.44 -17.48
CA GLY A 165 -22.08 22.26 -16.87
C GLY A 165 -22.40 22.43 -15.39
N GLY A 166 -21.93 23.53 -14.79
CA GLY A 166 -22.11 23.85 -13.37
C GLY A 166 -20.85 23.59 -12.52
N SER A 167 -20.99 23.94 -11.25
CA SER A 167 -19.96 23.72 -10.25
C SER A 167 -20.52 22.99 -9.02
N GLU A 168 -19.73 22.14 -8.41
CA GLU A 168 -20.02 21.44 -7.16
C GLU A 168 -18.94 21.76 -6.14
N ASP A 169 -19.34 22.00 -4.91
CA ASP A 169 -18.46 22.15 -3.76
C ASP A 169 -18.58 20.90 -2.89
N GLY A 170 -17.48 20.29 -2.51
CA GLY A 170 -17.49 19.08 -1.72
C GLY A 170 -16.29 19.00 -0.77
N ASP A 171 -16.44 18.22 0.29
CA ASP A 171 -15.38 17.90 1.22
C ASP A 171 -14.73 16.57 0.81
N GLY A 172 -13.42 16.55 0.69
CA GLY A 172 -12.64 15.34 0.51
C GLY A 172 -12.25 14.78 1.87
N ASP A 173 -12.84 13.65 2.24
CA ASP A 173 -12.47 12.95 3.47
C ASP A 173 -11.06 12.40 3.38
N LYS A 174 -10.28 12.58 4.44
CA LYS A 174 -8.99 11.89 4.56
C LYS A 174 -9.25 10.39 4.61
N VAL A 175 -8.87 9.72 3.54
CA VAL A 175 -8.90 8.25 3.54
C VAL A 175 -7.64 7.79 4.27
N SER A 176 -7.80 6.88 5.21
CA SER A 176 -6.65 6.16 5.73
C SER A 176 -5.85 5.63 4.53
N GLU A 177 -4.53 5.65 4.61
CA GLU A 177 -3.65 5.15 3.53
C GLU A 177 -3.78 3.63 3.29
N ASN A 178 -4.94 3.06 3.58
CA ASN A 178 -5.24 1.69 3.22
C ASN A 178 -5.30 1.61 1.70
N GLU A 179 -4.44 0.77 1.14
CA GLU A 179 -4.50 0.46 -0.29
C GLU A 179 -5.93 0.06 -0.63
N ALA A 180 -6.47 0.67 -1.67
CA ALA A 180 -7.79 0.31 -2.14
C ALA A 180 -7.82 -1.20 -2.42
N ILE A 181 -8.81 -1.89 -1.86
CA ILE A 181 -9.00 -3.31 -2.15
C ILE A 181 -9.20 -3.45 -3.66
N PRO A 182 -8.41 -4.29 -4.35
CA PRO A 182 -8.57 -4.45 -5.79
C PRO A 182 -10.00 -4.89 -6.14
N ALA A 183 -10.54 -4.36 -7.24
CA ALA A 183 -11.95 -4.54 -7.62
C ALA A 183 -12.34 -6.01 -7.90
N ASP A 184 -11.36 -6.88 -8.13
CA ASP A 184 -11.55 -8.30 -8.38
C ASP A 184 -11.63 -9.16 -7.09
N TYR A 185 -11.56 -8.52 -5.89
CA TYR A 185 -11.78 -9.22 -4.63
C TYR A 185 -13.24 -9.18 -4.19
N ALA A 186 -13.76 -10.35 -3.82
CA ALA A 186 -15.04 -10.45 -3.14
C ALA A 186 -14.91 -9.93 -1.70
N GLN A 187 -15.43 -8.73 -1.43
CA GLN A 187 -15.32 -8.10 -0.13
C GLN A 187 -16.36 -8.64 0.85
N LYS A 188 -15.92 -8.90 2.07
CA LYS A 188 -16.74 -9.36 3.20
C LYS A 188 -16.51 -8.42 4.39
N ALA A 189 -17.51 -7.64 4.76
CA ALA A 189 -17.45 -6.79 5.94
C ALA A 189 -17.50 -7.66 7.21
N ILE A 190 -16.57 -7.39 8.13
CA ILE A 190 -16.42 -8.11 9.40
C ILE A 190 -16.72 -7.15 10.56
N ASN A 191 -17.59 -7.58 11.44
CA ASN A 191 -17.87 -6.91 12.71
C ASN A 191 -17.57 -7.85 13.89
N ALA A 192 -17.71 -7.36 15.13
CA ALA A 192 -17.34 -8.11 16.33
C ALA A 192 -18.15 -9.43 16.53
N GLU A 193 -19.33 -9.52 15.93
CA GLU A 193 -20.21 -10.69 16.03
C GLU A 193 -20.03 -11.68 14.86
N THR A 194 -19.14 -11.37 13.94
CA THR A 194 -18.96 -12.15 12.71
C THR A 194 -18.25 -13.47 12.99
N ASN A 195 -18.85 -14.57 12.56
CA ASN A 195 -18.20 -15.87 12.53
C ASN A 195 -17.45 -16.05 11.20
N LEU A 196 -16.10 -15.98 11.25
CA LEU A 196 -15.25 -16.05 10.05
C LEU A 196 -15.35 -17.39 9.33
N SER A 197 -15.52 -18.51 10.06
CA SER A 197 -15.69 -19.82 9.45
C SER A 197 -16.96 -19.89 8.60
N THR A 198 -18.04 -19.24 9.05
CA THR A 198 -19.30 -19.15 8.31
C THR A 198 -19.13 -18.25 7.08
N ILE A 199 -18.45 -17.10 7.21
CA ILE A 199 -18.24 -16.17 6.10
C ILE A 199 -17.35 -16.77 5.00
N LEU A 200 -16.34 -17.55 5.39
CA LEU A 200 -15.44 -18.21 4.46
C LEU A 200 -16.04 -19.51 3.90
N SER A 201 -17.04 -20.09 4.57
CA SER A 201 -17.71 -21.28 4.06
C SER A 201 -18.35 -21.01 2.68
N GLY A 202 -17.92 -21.76 1.67
CA GLY A 202 -18.35 -21.55 0.29
C GLY A 202 -17.70 -20.37 -0.44
N ALA A 203 -16.74 -19.68 0.17
CA ALA A 203 -15.94 -18.64 -0.51
C ALA A 203 -14.98 -19.28 -1.51
N SER A 204 -14.71 -18.58 -2.62
CA SER A 204 -13.80 -18.99 -3.67
C SER A 204 -13.14 -17.80 -4.35
N GLY A 205 -12.03 -18.04 -5.04
CA GLY A 205 -11.29 -16.99 -5.74
C GLY A 205 -10.61 -16.00 -4.77
N LYS A 206 -10.65 -14.73 -5.09
CA LYS A 206 -10.02 -13.66 -4.30
C LYS A 206 -10.99 -13.10 -3.28
N VAL A 207 -10.63 -13.13 -2.01
CA VAL A 207 -11.50 -12.72 -0.90
C VAL A 207 -10.81 -11.66 -0.05
N ALA A 208 -11.50 -10.57 0.25
CA ALA A 208 -11.08 -9.57 1.21
C ALA A 208 -11.99 -9.56 2.43
N LEU A 209 -11.41 -9.78 3.61
CA LEU A 209 -12.06 -9.61 4.90
C LEU A 209 -11.79 -8.19 5.40
N VAL A 210 -12.82 -7.36 5.45
CA VAL A 210 -12.73 -5.94 5.78
C VAL A 210 -13.20 -5.72 7.21
N PHE A 211 -12.28 -5.35 8.08
CA PHE A 211 -12.53 -5.16 9.51
C PHE A 211 -12.81 -3.69 9.81
N ALA A 212 -14.02 -3.38 10.26
CA ALA A 212 -14.39 -2.04 10.68
C ALA A 212 -13.70 -1.63 11.99
N ALA A 213 -13.67 -0.34 12.29
CA ALA A 213 -13.24 0.16 13.60
C ALA A 213 -14.08 -0.46 14.72
N ASN A 214 -13.40 -0.96 15.75
CA ASN A 214 -14.06 -1.47 16.96
C ASN A 214 -13.32 -0.97 18.21
N ALA A 215 -14.05 -0.65 19.27
CA ALA A 215 -13.46 -0.22 20.53
C ALA A 215 -12.68 -1.35 21.21
N GLU A 216 -13.16 -2.57 21.08
CA GLU A 216 -12.53 -3.78 21.59
C GLU A 216 -11.81 -4.53 20.48
N ALA A 217 -10.82 -5.35 20.84
CA ALA A 217 -10.15 -6.21 19.87
C ALA A 217 -11.10 -7.29 19.33
N TYR A 218 -11.06 -7.54 18.04
CA TYR A 218 -11.64 -8.75 17.47
C TYR A 218 -10.95 -9.97 18.07
N THR A 219 -11.68 -11.00 18.45
CA THR A 219 -11.10 -12.19 19.10
C THR A 219 -11.49 -13.46 18.37
N PHE A 220 -10.49 -14.17 17.86
CA PHE A 220 -10.60 -15.43 17.15
C PHE A 220 -9.78 -16.49 17.89
N SER A 221 -10.44 -17.19 18.83
CA SER A 221 -9.82 -18.22 19.68
C SER A 221 -9.53 -19.54 18.94
N ASP A 222 -10.22 -19.76 17.82
CA ASP A 222 -10.03 -20.92 16.96
C ASP A 222 -9.23 -20.53 15.71
N ALA A 223 -8.60 -21.52 15.09
CA ALA A 223 -7.94 -21.29 13.81
C ALA A 223 -8.96 -20.91 12.73
N ILE A 224 -8.61 -19.88 11.94
CA ILE A 224 -9.36 -19.54 10.73
C ILE A 224 -8.92 -20.51 9.63
N VAL A 225 -9.80 -21.41 9.23
CA VAL A 225 -9.52 -22.35 8.14
C VAL A 225 -9.98 -21.73 6.82
N VAL A 226 -9.02 -21.50 5.93
CA VAL A 226 -9.29 -20.94 4.60
C VAL A 226 -9.64 -22.07 3.64
N PRO A 227 -10.82 -22.02 2.98
CA PRO A 227 -11.21 -23.05 2.01
C PRO A 227 -10.22 -23.16 0.85
N GLU A 228 -10.03 -24.36 0.32
CA GLU A 228 -9.15 -24.63 -0.80
C GLU A 228 -9.51 -23.85 -2.08
N ALA A 229 -10.80 -23.54 -2.26
CA ALA A 229 -11.29 -22.75 -3.39
C ALA A 229 -10.91 -21.25 -3.33
N VAL A 230 -10.43 -20.74 -2.17
CA VAL A 230 -9.92 -19.38 -2.04
C VAL A 230 -8.49 -19.35 -2.54
N THR A 231 -8.23 -18.53 -3.56
CA THR A 231 -6.91 -18.41 -4.19
C THR A 231 -6.08 -17.27 -3.61
N GLU A 232 -6.73 -16.17 -3.21
CA GLU A 232 -6.07 -15.04 -2.55
C GLU A 232 -6.91 -14.58 -1.35
N LEU A 233 -6.25 -14.31 -0.23
CA LEU A 233 -6.90 -13.82 0.98
C LEU A 233 -6.26 -12.51 1.42
N LEU A 234 -7.07 -11.46 1.58
CA LEU A 234 -6.69 -10.17 2.15
C LEU A 234 -7.47 -9.95 3.45
N LEU A 235 -6.75 -9.67 4.55
CA LEU A 235 -7.31 -9.14 5.78
C LEU A 235 -6.92 -7.67 5.88
N ILE A 236 -7.90 -6.78 5.95
CA ILE A 236 -7.67 -5.33 5.96
C ILE A 236 -8.47 -4.63 7.05
N GLY A 237 -7.80 -3.82 7.86
CA GLY A 237 -8.47 -2.87 8.75
C GLY A 237 -8.91 -1.63 7.98
N ASP A 238 -10.22 -1.40 7.91
CA ASP A 238 -10.83 -0.26 7.20
C ASP A 238 -10.98 0.95 8.12
N THR A 239 -9.85 1.47 8.61
CA THR A 239 -9.84 2.63 9.52
C THR A 239 -8.52 3.39 9.43
N GLU A 240 -8.49 4.63 9.95
CA GLU A 240 -7.24 5.41 10.08
C GLU A 240 -6.25 4.78 11.08
N LYS A 241 -6.77 4.07 12.08
CA LYS A 241 -5.96 3.38 13.09
C LYS A 241 -5.95 1.88 12.79
N GLN A 242 -4.87 1.22 13.16
CA GLN A 242 -4.81 -0.23 13.07
C GLN A 242 -5.95 -0.88 13.85
N VAL A 243 -6.59 -1.87 13.22
CA VAL A 243 -7.63 -2.65 13.86
C VAL A 243 -7.00 -3.70 14.76
N LYS A 244 -7.36 -3.67 16.04
CA LYS A 244 -6.86 -4.63 17.03
C LYS A 244 -7.54 -5.98 16.89
N MET A 245 -6.74 -7.04 16.93
CA MET A 245 -7.26 -8.40 16.93
C MET A 245 -6.40 -9.38 17.75
N ASN A 246 -7.06 -10.25 18.47
CA ASN A 246 -6.47 -11.43 19.06
C ASN A 246 -6.72 -12.59 18.08
N LEU A 247 -5.67 -13.05 17.42
CA LEU A 247 -5.79 -14.03 16.35
C LEU A 247 -4.86 -15.21 16.62
N LYS A 248 -5.43 -16.40 16.82
CA LYS A 248 -4.66 -17.59 17.11
C LYS A 248 -3.89 -18.06 15.89
N GLN A 249 -4.58 -18.32 14.78
CA GLN A 249 -3.95 -18.92 13.61
C GLN A 249 -4.81 -18.78 12.35
N ILE A 250 -4.18 -18.69 11.20
CA ILE A 250 -4.78 -18.84 9.86
C ILE A 250 -4.20 -20.09 9.22
N GLN A 251 -5.04 -21.07 8.93
CA GLN A 251 -4.68 -22.31 8.25
C GLN A 251 -5.19 -22.29 6.82
N TYR A 252 -4.34 -22.60 5.87
CA TYR A 252 -4.68 -22.61 4.45
C TYR A 252 -4.06 -23.79 3.70
N THR A 253 -4.64 -24.11 2.55
CA THR A 253 -4.24 -25.27 1.75
C THR A 253 -3.52 -24.86 0.46
N SER A 254 -4.02 -23.87 -0.29
CA SER A 254 -3.56 -23.58 -1.65
C SER A 254 -3.65 -22.09 -2.01
N LEU A 255 -3.22 -21.18 -1.11
CA LEU A 255 -3.24 -19.75 -1.42
C LEU A 255 -2.11 -19.36 -2.38
N GLN A 256 -2.43 -18.52 -3.36
CA GLN A 256 -1.48 -17.81 -4.22
C GLN A 256 -1.02 -16.50 -3.56
N LYS A 257 -1.88 -15.88 -2.75
CA LYS A 257 -1.54 -14.68 -1.99
C LYS A 257 -2.25 -14.67 -0.65
N ILE A 258 -1.50 -14.28 0.40
CA ILE A 258 -2.06 -13.83 1.66
C ILE A 258 -1.52 -12.44 1.97
N ALA A 259 -2.41 -11.49 2.24
CA ALA A 259 -2.04 -10.13 2.57
C ALA A 259 -2.76 -9.66 3.84
N LEU A 260 -2.00 -9.01 4.72
CA LEU A 260 -2.50 -8.39 5.94
C LEU A 260 -2.16 -6.91 5.90
N ASN A 261 -3.14 -6.04 6.12
CA ASN A 261 -2.95 -4.61 6.02
C ASN A 261 -3.67 -3.87 7.14
N ASN A 262 -2.96 -2.96 7.80
CA ASN A 262 -3.48 -2.06 8.84
C ASN A 262 -4.11 -2.78 10.05
N LEU A 263 -3.42 -3.80 10.55
CA LEU A 263 -3.87 -4.66 11.64
C LEU A 263 -2.86 -4.64 12.80
N ASP A 264 -3.37 -4.68 14.03
CA ASP A 264 -2.60 -4.85 15.27
C ASP A 264 -2.95 -6.22 15.86
N ILE A 265 -2.12 -7.22 15.58
CA ILE A 265 -2.40 -8.63 15.81
C ILE A 265 -1.62 -9.14 17.02
N THR A 266 -2.35 -9.63 18.01
CA THR A 266 -1.79 -10.31 19.17
C THR A 266 -2.05 -11.82 19.07
N GLY A 267 -1.01 -12.62 19.16
CA GLY A 267 -1.08 -14.09 19.18
C GLY A 267 -1.21 -14.66 20.61
N ASP A 268 -0.92 -15.95 20.74
CA ASP A 268 -1.01 -16.71 22.02
C ASP A 268 0.36 -17.20 22.54
N ASN A 269 1.47 -16.75 21.99
CA ASN A 269 2.87 -17.19 22.24
C ASN A 269 3.14 -18.68 21.97
N SER A 270 2.19 -19.46 21.51
CA SER A 270 2.33 -20.90 21.37
C SER A 270 2.23 -21.40 19.93
N THR A 271 1.55 -20.63 19.08
CA THR A 271 1.26 -21.04 17.71
C THR A 271 1.88 -20.07 16.68
N ALA A 272 2.06 -20.58 15.47
CA ALA A 272 2.35 -19.75 14.31
C ALA A 272 1.06 -19.10 13.81
N LEU A 273 1.13 -17.80 13.42
CA LEU A 273 -0.02 -17.10 12.88
C LEU A 273 -0.46 -17.69 11.54
N LEU A 274 0.47 -17.88 10.62
CA LEU A 274 0.22 -18.47 9.31
C LEU A 274 0.83 -19.87 9.23
N THR A 275 0.01 -20.85 8.91
CA THR A 275 0.46 -22.22 8.71
C THR A 275 -0.31 -22.88 7.56
N ASN A 276 0.36 -23.74 6.84
CA ASN A 276 -0.30 -24.56 5.84
C ASN A 276 -0.68 -25.94 6.42
N ASN A 277 -1.65 -26.58 5.80
CA ASN A 277 -1.92 -27.97 6.07
C ASN A 277 -0.76 -28.82 5.54
N GLU A 278 -0.26 -29.78 6.33
CA GLU A 278 0.92 -30.62 6.02
C GLU A 278 0.84 -31.34 4.66
N THR A 279 -0.36 -31.53 4.13
CA THR A 279 -0.60 -32.18 2.83
C THR A 279 -0.68 -31.20 1.66
N ALA A 280 -0.66 -29.90 1.93
CA ALA A 280 -0.92 -28.89 0.91
C ALA A 280 0.34 -28.56 0.09
N GLN A 281 0.17 -28.42 -1.20
CA GLN A 281 1.15 -27.77 -2.07
C GLN A 281 0.77 -26.29 -2.19
N LEU A 282 1.64 -25.38 -1.72
CA LEU A 282 1.50 -23.98 -2.11
C LEU A 282 1.69 -23.86 -3.63
N ALA A 283 0.96 -22.91 -4.22
CA ALA A 283 1.27 -22.49 -5.58
C ALA A 283 2.74 -22.05 -5.64
N THR A 284 3.44 -22.48 -6.68
CA THR A 284 4.89 -22.24 -6.85
C THR A 284 5.29 -20.78 -6.89
N ASP A 285 4.32 -19.85 -6.93
CA ASP A 285 4.52 -18.41 -7.00
C ASP A 285 3.72 -17.64 -5.92
N ALA A 286 3.43 -18.30 -4.78
CA ALA A 286 2.69 -17.67 -3.69
C ALA A 286 3.43 -16.48 -3.08
N VAL A 287 2.66 -15.45 -2.69
CA VAL A 287 3.17 -14.22 -2.07
C VAL A 287 2.55 -14.02 -0.69
N VAL A 288 3.42 -13.66 0.27
CA VAL A 288 3.01 -13.15 1.58
C VAL A 288 3.29 -11.64 1.61
N ASP A 289 2.29 -10.83 1.98
CA ASP A 289 2.36 -9.37 1.92
C ASP A 289 1.82 -8.76 3.22
N PHE A 290 2.68 -8.12 4.02
CA PHE A 290 2.30 -7.46 5.26
C PHE A 290 2.59 -5.97 5.17
N LYS A 291 1.57 -5.15 5.37
CA LYS A 291 1.69 -3.70 5.33
C LYS A 291 1.03 -3.06 6.55
N LYS A 292 1.74 -2.12 7.19
CA LYS A 292 1.21 -1.35 8.33
C LYS A 292 0.60 -2.24 9.40
N CYS A 293 1.25 -3.35 9.71
CA CYS A 293 0.79 -4.29 10.72
C CYS A 293 1.71 -4.32 11.93
N ASN A 294 1.11 -4.53 13.11
CA ASN A 294 1.82 -4.90 14.31
C ASN A 294 1.56 -6.37 14.61
N PHE A 295 2.60 -7.10 14.98
CA PHE A 295 2.54 -8.50 15.36
C PHE A 295 3.20 -8.66 16.73
N SER A 296 2.48 -9.20 17.69
CA SER A 296 2.99 -9.39 19.04
C SER A 296 2.56 -10.70 19.67
N ASN A 297 3.35 -11.17 20.64
CA ASN A 297 3.02 -12.32 21.48
C ASN A 297 2.62 -13.57 20.68
N MET A 298 3.41 -13.95 19.70
CA MET A 298 3.20 -15.18 18.93
C MET A 298 4.51 -15.97 18.82
N LYS A 299 4.41 -17.28 18.59
CA LYS A 299 5.59 -18.09 18.39
C LYS A 299 6.34 -17.62 17.13
N THR A 300 5.65 -17.60 16.00
CA THR A 300 6.19 -17.09 14.74
C THR A 300 5.05 -16.56 13.88
N VAL A 301 5.37 -15.66 12.95
CA VAL A 301 4.35 -15.20 12.00
C VAL A 301 4.12 -16.27 10.94
N CYS A 302 5.16 -16.77 10.33
CA CYS A 302 5.09 -17.78 9.29
C CYS A 302 5.92 -19.01 9.68
N ASP A 303 5.27 -20.11 9.96
CA ASP A 303 5.91 -21.41 10.16
C ASP A 303 5.33 -22.41 9.16
N TRP A 304 6.17 -22.79 8.23
CA TRP A 304 5.80 -23.79 7.25
C TRP A 304 6.62 -25.06 7.51
N PRO A 305 5.99 -26.13 7.91
CA PRO A 305 6.69 -27.37 8.12
C PRO A 305 7.39 -27.82 6.83
N THR A 306 8.64 -28.19 6.92
CA THR A 306 9.36 -28.85 5.84
C THR A 306 8.66 -30.14 5.49
N ARG A 307 8.25 -30.31 4.26
CA ARG A 307 7.76 -31.61 3.78
C ARG A 307 8.91 -32.61 3.71
N ASN A 308 8.71 -33.79 4.28
CA ASN A 308 9.68 -34.90 4.24
C ASN A 308 9.81 -35.56 2.87
N ASP A 309 9.02 -35.15 1.88
CA ASP A 309 8.94 -35.74 0.53
C ASP A 309 9.86 -35.07 -0.52
N GLY A 310 10.70 -34.12 -0.10
CA GLY A 310 11.63 -33.41 -0.98
C GLY A 310 10.98 -32.39 -1.92
N VAL A 311 9.68 -32.15 -1.81
CA VAL A 311 8.98 -31.08 -2.56
C VAL A 311 9.22 -29.75 -1.88
N GLN A 312 9.93 -28.86 -2.56
CA GLN A 312 10.17 -27.51 -2.09
C GLN A 312 8.96 -26.62 -2.37
N ASN A 313 8.29 -26.18 -1.32
CA ASN A 313 7.26 -25.15 -1.43
C ASN A 313 7.94 -23.77 -1.33
N LEU A 314 8.39 -23.23 -2.47
CA LEU A 314 9.04 -21.94 -2.50
C LEU A 314 8.02 -20.83 -2.71
N LEU A 315 7.91 -19.91 -1.75
CA LEU A 315 7.24 -18.64 -1.97
C LEU A 315 8.00 -17.84 -3.05
N SER A 316 7.27 -17.16 -3.90
CA SER A 316 7.84 -16.21 -4.84
C SER A 316 8.43 -15.02 -4.09
N ALA A 317 7.68 -14.46 -3.14
CA ALA A 317 8.12 -13.34 -2.33
C ALA A 317 7.44 -13.29 -0.96
N VAL A 318 8.16 -12.72 0.00
CA VAL A 318 7.63 -12.17 1.25
C VAL A 318 7.91 -10.67 1.24
N LEU A 319 6.86 -9.87 1.35
CA LEU A 319 6.90 -8.42 1.36
C LEU A 319 6.44 -7.92 2.73
N ILE A 320 7.27 -7.14 3.40
CA ILE A 320 6.99 -6.59 4.72
C ILE A 320 7.31 -5.10 4.67
N ASP A 321 6.31 -4.25 4.88
CA ASP A 321 6.50 -2.81 4.86
C ASP A 321 5.75 -2.13 6.00
N ASN A 322 6.44 -1.22 6.69
CA ASN A 322 5.88 -0.43 7.78
C ASN A 322 5.23 -1.29 8.89
N CYS A 323 5.92 -2.37 9.30
CA CYS A 323 5.44 -3.32 10.29
C CYS A 323 6.24 -3.25 11.60
N LEU A 324 5.61 -3.66 12.70
CA LEU A 324 6.26 -3.87 14.00
C LEU A 324 6.13 -5.35 14.37
N PHE A 325 7.25 -5.97 14.72
CA PHE A 325 7.30 -7.33 15.25
C PHE A 325 7.89 -7.29 16.65
N GLU A 326 7.11 -7.72 17.63
CA GLU A 326 7.51 -7.61 19.03
C GLU A 326 7.20 -8.90 19.82
N ASN A 327 8.15 -9.29 20.68
CA ASN A 327 7.97 -10.37 21.65
C ASN A 327 7.50 -11.69 21.01
N MET A 328 8.37 -12.26 20.17
CA MET A 328 8.12 -13.50 19.45
C MET A 328 9.41 -14.29 19.23
N GLU A 329 9.31 -15.54 18.76
CA GLU A 329 10.50 -16.30 18.39
C GLU A 329 11.07 -15.81 17.06
N SER A 330 10.25 -15.71 16.01
CA SER A 330 10.69 -15.35 14.65
C SER A 330 9.56 -14.78 13.80
N ILE A 331 9.90 -14.12 12.71
CA ILE A 331 8.95 -13.79 11.66
C ILE A 331 8.76 -14.99 10.74
N PHE A 332 9.87 -15.58 10.34
CA PHE A 332 9.93 -16.63 9.33
C PHE A 332 10.84 -17.78 9.79
N ASN A 333 10.27 -18.95 9.96
CA ASN A 333 11.02 -20.12 10.45
C ASN A 333 10.94 -21.29 9.46
N TYR A 334 12.11 -21.81 9.07
CA TYR A 334 12.31 -23.00 8.24
C TYR A 334 11.72 -22.96 6.82
N TYR A 335 11.61 -21.82 6.16
CA TYR A 335 10.91 -21.77 4.91
C TYR A 335 11.70 -21.31 3.70
N GLY A 336 11.39 -21.91 2.54
CA GLY A 336 11.92 -21.50 1.24
C GLY A 336 11.15 -20.31 0.66
N SER A 337 11.84 -19.20 0.42
CA SER A 337 11.36 -18.09 -0.38
C SER A 337 12.43 -17.65 -1.36
N LYS A 338 12.05 -17.23 -2.57
CA LYS A 338 12.98 -16.68 -3.56
C LYS A 338 13.47 -15.29 -3.12
N ALA A 339 12.57 -14.49 -2.55
CA ALA A 339 12.87 -13.14 -2.08
C ALA A 339 12.13 -12.82 -0.78
N ILE A 340 12.80 -12.10 0.12
CA ILE A 340 12.21 -11.55 1.35
C ILE A 340 12.64 -10.09 1.44
N THR A 341 11.68 -9.18 1.44
CA THR A 341 11.91 -7.74 1.53
C THR A 341 11.27 -7.21 2.80
N ILE A 342 12.07 -6.57 3.65
CA ILE A 342 11.61 -5.95 4.90
C ILE A 342 12.01 -4.49 4.83
N THR A 343 11.04 -3.60 4.82
CA THR A 343 11.25 -2.15 4.72
C THR A 343 10.50 -1.41 5.82
N ASN A 344 11.03 -0.26 6.23
CA ASN A 344 10.37 0.68 7.13
C ASN A 344 9.79 0.03 8.40
N SER A 345 10.47 -0.96 8.95
CA SER A 345 9.91 -1.86 9.96
C SER A 345 10.79 -1.97 11.20
N THR A 346 10.17 -2.33 12.32
CA THR A 346 10.88 -2.56 13.58
C THR A 346 10.77 -4.02 13.98
N LEU A 347 11.91 -4.62 14.33
CA LEU A 347 12.05 -5.98 14.86
C LEU A 347 12.59 -5.87 16.29
N TYR A 348 11.80 -6.32 17.27
CA TYR A 348 12.11 -6.11 18.67
C TYR A 348 11.79 -7.32 19.56
N LYS A 349 12.66 -7.64 20.51
CA LYS A 349 12.48 -8.77 21.43
C LYS A 349 12.16 -10.10 20.75
N MET A 350 12.99 -10.48 19.79
CA MET A 350 12.90 -11.81 19.18
C MET A 350 13.89 -12.76 19.85
N THR A 351 13.41 -13.95 20.24
CA THR A 351 14.25 -14.93 20.95
C THR A 351 15.01 -15.86 20.02
N GLU A 352 14.56 -15.99 18.77
CA GLU A 352 15.17 -16.77 17.71
C GLU A 352 15.63 -15.87 16.56
N ARG A 353 15.85 -16.42 15.37
CA ARG A 353 16.20 -15.69 14.16
C ARG A 353 14.96 -14.94 13.64
N ALA A 354 15.09 -13.70 13.24
CA ALA A 354 13.98 -13.01 12.57
C ALA A 354 13.56 -13.74 11.29
N VAL A 355 14.54 -14.13 10.47
CA VAL A 355 14.33 -14.89 9.24
C VAL A 355 15.30 -16.06 9.16
N TYR A 356 14.78 -17.26 9.12
CA TYR A 356 15.54 -18.48 8.88
C TYR A 356 15.04 -19.19 7.64
N VAL A 357 15.83 -19.16 6.58
CA VAL A 357 15.49 -19.79 5.31
C VAL A 357 16.18 -21.14 5.19
N LYS A 358 15.38 -22.17 4.97
CA LYS A 358 15.82 -23.53 4.70
C LYS A 358 15.37 -23.88 3.27
N ASP A 359 16.12 -24.67 2.55
CA ASP A 359 15.73 -25.22 1.25
C ASP A 359 15.59 -24.24 0.06
N ALA A 360 16.00 -22.99 0.21
CA ALA A 360 16.06 -22.04 -0.92
C ALA A 360 17.52 -21.79 -1.32
N ASN A 361 17.88 -22.20 -2.53
CA ASN A 361 19.13 -21.81 -3.15
C ASN A 361 19.04 -20.37 -3.65
N GLY A 362 19.94 -19.50 -3.17
CA GLY A 362 20.05 -18.15 -3.69
C GLY A 362 18.95 -17.18 -3.24
N VAL A 363 18.35 -17.41 -2.05
CA VAL A 363 17.40 -16.45 -1.48
C VAL A 363 17.96 -15.03 -1.47
N VAL A 364 17.16 -14.05 -1.86
CA VAL A 364 17.50 -12.63 -1.74
C VAL A 364 16.76 -12.04 -0.55
N ILE A 365 17.51 -11.60 0.46
CA ILE A 365 16.97 -10.89 1.62
C ILE A 365 17.36 -9.42 1.52
N THR A 366 16.39 -8.53 1.45
CA THR A 366 16.56 -7.07 1.46
C THR A 366 15.98 -6.51 2.75
N VAL A 367 16.80 -5.76 3.49
CA VAL A 367 16.41 -5.09 4.73
C VAL A 367 16.79 -3.62 4.62
N GLU A 368 15.81 -2.74 4.56
CA GLU A 368 16.05 -1.31 4.35
C GLU A 368 15.17 -0.45 5.26
N ASN A 369 15.75 0.61 5.82
CA ASN A 369 15.06 1.54 6.73
C ASN A 369 14.43 0.81 7.94
N CYS A 370 15.12 -0.14 8.53
CA CYS A 370 14.57 -0.94 9.64
C CYS A 370 15.32 -0.67 10.95
N THR A 371 14.59 -0.81 12.06
CA THR A 371 15.16 -0.78 13.41
C THR A 371 15.14 -2.20 13.98
N LEU A 372 16.31 -2.75 14.29
CA LEU A 372 16.49 -4.06 14.87
C LEU A 372 17.06 -3.93 16.28
N ALA A 373 16.34 -4.42 17.29
CA ALA A 373 16.73 -4.27 18.68
C ALA A 373 16.39 -5.50 19.51
N ASP A 374 17.25 -5.82 20.47
CA ASP A 374 17.06 -6.88 21.45
C ASP A 374 16.74 -8.25 20.81
N LEU A 375 17.56 -8.66 19.84
CA LEU A 375 17.40 -9.92 19.11
C LEU A 375 18.24 -11.03 19.75
N GLY A 376 17.61 -12.18 20.04
CA GLY A 376 18.23 -13.31 20.74
C GLY A 376 19.26 -14.07 19.93
N LYS A 377 19.17 -14.07 18.59
CA LYS A 377 20.10 -14.75 17.67
C LYS A 377 20.40 -13.89 16.45
N THR A 378 21.28 -14.39 15.58
CA THR A 378 21.53 -13.79 14.26
C THR A 378 20.21 -13.62 13.50
N PRO A 379 19.81 -12.38 13.14
CA PRO A 379 18.48 -12.13 12.59
C PRO A 379 18.22 -12.78 11.24
N PHE A 380 19.23 -12.86 10.35
CA PHE A 380 19.07 -13.38 9.00
C PHE A 380 19.99 -14.56 8.75
N GLU A 381 19.42 -15.72 8.46
CA GLU A 381 20.21 -16.94 8.22
C GLU A 381 19.66 -17.73 7.02
N SER A 382 20.59 -18.21 6.16
CA SER A 382 20.33 -19.19 5.12
C SER A 382 21.01 -20.51 5.47
N GLN A 383 20.28 -21.61 5.55
CA GLN A 383 20.83 -22.90 5.98
C GLN A 383 21.97 -23.40 5.07
N TYR A 384 21.87 -23.20 3.78
CA TYR A 384 22.79 -23.76 2.79
C TYR A 384 23.90 -22.83 2.32
N GLY A 385 23.99 -21.62 2.82
CA GLY A 385 25.17 -20.76 2.66
C GLY A 385 25.26 -20.00 1.33
N ASN A 386 24.20 -19.87 0.58
CA ASN A 386 24.15 -19.17 -0.72
C ASN A 386 23.04 -18.12 -0.82
N GLY A 387 22.54 -17.63 0.32
CA GLY A 387 21.63 -16.49 0.35
C GLY A 387 22.38 -15.18 0.06
N ASN A 388 21.68 -14.20 -0.49
CA ASN A 388 22.18 -12.85 -0.74
C ASN A 388 21.52 -11.86 0.22
N LEU A 389 22.30 -11.02 0.91
CA LEU A 389 21.82 -10.02 1.85
C LEU A 389 22.12 -8.61 1.33
N TYR A 390 21.08 -7.80 1.23
CA TYR A 390 21.12 -6.36 1.04
C TYR A 390 20.65 -5.70 2.34
N TYR A 391 21.54 -4.92 2.98
CA TYR A 391 21.29 -4.35 4.28
C TYR A 391 21.64 -2.87 4.29
N LYS A 392 20.63 -1.98 4.26
CA LYS A 392 20.83 -0.58 3.98
C LYS A 392 19.99 0.32 4.88
N ASN A 393 20.60 1.40 5.37
CA ASN A 393 19.95 2.45 6.14
C ASN A 393 19.20 1.93 7.38
N ASN A 394 19.75 0.93 8.06
CA ASN A 394 19.16 0.29 9.23
C ASN A 394 19.82 0.74 10.53
N ILE A 395 19.09 0.61 11.63
CA ILE A 395 19.65 0.67 12.98
C ILE A 395 19.70 -0.75 13.55
N SER A 396 20.88 -1.17 13.99
CA SER A 396 21.11 -2.42 14.72
C SER A 396 21.49 -2.07 16.16
N ALA A 397 20.67 -2.44 17.14
CA ALA A 397 20.85 -2.02 18.51
C ALA A 397 20.69 -3.18 19.50
N CYS A 398 21.56 -3.23 20.51
CA CYS A 398 21.42 -4.07 21.69
C CYS A 398 21.04 -5.52 21.42
N PHE A 399 22.00 -6.30 20.88
CA PHE A 399 21.83 -7.74 20.78
C PHE A 399 22.26 -8.40 22.11
N VAL A 400 21.36 -9.17 22.68
CA VAL A 400 21.56 -9.85 23.97
C VAL A 400 22.54 -11.03 23.87
N THR A 401 22.91 -11.46 22.66
CA THR A 401 23.69 -12.67 22.45
C THR A 401 25.20 -12.46 22.45
N SER A 402 25.91 -13.51 22.81
CA SER A 402 27.37 -13.65 22.57
C SER A 402 27.75 -13.64 21.08
N ASN A 403 26.79 -13.67 20.15
CA ASN A 403 27.00 -13.69 18.72
C ASN A 403 26.27 -12.53 18.04
N PRO A 404 26.87 -11.34 17.95
CA PRO A 404 26.24 -10.15 17.43
C PRO A 404 26.12 -10.11 15.89
N ASN A 405 26.13 -11.25 15.21
CA ASN A 405 26.06 -11.31 13.75
C ASN A 405 24.72 -10.84 13.21
N ILE A 406 24.72 -10.02 12.17
CA ILE A 406 23.52 -9.59 11.45
C ILE A 406 23.07 -10.64 10.44
N GLY A 407 24.01 -11.30 9.77
CA GLY A 407 23.72 -12.35 8.80
C GLY A 407 24.62 -13.57 9.01
N TYR A 408 24.09 -14.77 8.74
CA TYR A 408 24.85 -16.01 8.82
C TYR A 408 24.59 -16.90 7.61
N LYS A 409 25.65 -17.47 7.04
CA LYS A 409 25.62 -18.29 5.82
C LYS A 409 24.96 -17.54 4.64
N MET A 410 25.33 -16.29 4.45
CA MET A 410 24.84 -15.43 3.38
C MET A 410 25.98 -14.66 2.74
N ASP A 411 25.85 -14.35 1.46
CA ASP A 411 26.72 -13.40 0.77
C ASP A 411 26.14 -12.00 0.92
N VAL A 412 26.92 -11.05 1.43
CA VAL A 412 26.50 -9.65 1.50
C VAL A 412 26.75 -9.00 0.15
N ARG A 413 25.70 -8.46 -0.43
CA ARG A 413 25.72 -7.76 -1.72
C ARG A 413 25.74 -6.26 -1.56
N GLU A 414 25.07 -5.75 -0.54
CA GLU A 414 25.08 -4.34 -0.16
C GLU A 414 25.03 -4.22 1.37
N PHE A 415 25.86 -3.33 1.89
CA PHE A 415 25.83 -2.97 3.31
C PHE A 415 26.25 -1.51 3.45
N SER A 416 25.29 -0.60 3.64
CA SER A 416 25.56 0.84 3.59
C SER A 416 24.59 1.64 4.45
N GLY A 417 25.07 2.77 4.94
CA GLY A 417 24.22 3.77 5.60
C GLY A 417 23.65 3.37 6.95
N ASN A 418 24.24 2.39 7.63
CA ASN A 418 23.67 1.81 8.85
C ASN A 418 24.19 2.49 10.11
N TYR A 419 23.45 2.36 11.20
CA TYR A 419 23.86 2.70 12.56
C TYR A 419 23.96 1.42 13.41
N ALA A 420 24.93 1.40 14.32
CA ALA A 420 25.01 0.37 15.34
C ALA A 420 25.06 1.03 16.73
N ALA A 421 24.35 0.44 17.69
CA ALA A 421 24.36 0.90 19.07
C ALA A 421 24.56 -0.27 20.03
N ALA A 422 25.52 -0.14 20.93
CA ALA A 422 25.74 -1.07 22.03
C ALA A 422 24.77 -0.80 23.18
N ALA A 423 24.50 -1.82 24.00
CA ALA A 423 23.68 -1.68 25.20
C ALA A 423 24.28 -0.66 26.19
N THR A 424 25.62 -0.66 26.30
CA THR A 424 26.41 0.23 27.14
C THR A 424 27.70 0.61 26.41
N GLU A 425 28.46 1.61 26.89
CA GLU A 425 29.74 2.01 26.31
C GLU A 425 30.77 0.84 26.21
N ALA A 426 30.72 -0.11 27.13
CA ALA A 426 31.55 -1.32 27.11
C ALA A 426 30.87 -2.51 26.44
N GLY A 427 29.67 -2.32 25.88
CA GLY A 427 28.86 -3.37 25.25
C GLY A 427 29.39 -3.76 23.88
N GLN A 428 29.01 -4.96 23.44
CA GLN A 428 29.33 -5.42 22.09
C GLN A 428 28.44 -4.72 21.05
N LEU A 429 29.09 -4.22 19.99
CA LEU A 429 28.39 -3.70 18.83
C LEU A 429 27.90 -4.85 17.94
N PRO A 430 26.77 -4.68 17.28
CA PRO A 430 26.37 -5.59 16.20
C PRO A 430 27.48 -5.65 15.15
N VAL A 431 27.84 -6.87 14.78
CA VAL A 431 28.85 -7.12 13.76
C VAL A 431 28.18 -7.84 12.59
N LEU A 432 28.45 -7.39 11.40
CA LEU A 432 28.10 -8.17 10.24
C LEU A 432 29.18 -9.24 10.04
N ASN A 433 28.84 -10.46 10.35
CA ASN A 433 29.70 -11.60 10.15
C ASN A 433 29.03 -12.56 9.17
N VAL A 434 29.69 -12.79 8.04
CA VAL A 434 29.24 -13.74 7.04
C VAL A 434 30.16 -14.94 7.08
N HIS A 435 29.62 -16.10 7.32
CA HIS A 435 30.40 -17.36 7.46
C HIS A 435 31.58 -17.29 8.44
N GLY A 436 31.47 -16.52 9.53
CA GLY A 436 32.55 -16.33 10.47
C GLY A 436 33.63 -15.30 10.05
N LYS A 437 33.36 -14.51 8.99
CA LYS A 437 34.24 -13.41 8.56
C LYS A 437 33.58 -12.07 8.84
N ALA A 438 34.26 -11.23 9.60
CA ALA A 438 33.84 -9.83 9.76
C ALA A 438 33.85 -9.13 8.39
N ILE A 439 32.87 -8.29 8.14
CA ILE A 439 32.90 -7.45 6.95
C ILE A 439 33.99 -6.40 7.10
N ASP A 440 34.91 -6.46 6.15
CA ASP A 440 36.03 -5.55 6.04
C ASP A 440 35.52 -4.17 5.56
N ALA A 441 35.98 -3.11 6.26
CA ALA A 441 35.69 -1.73 5.88
C ALA A 441 36.17 -1.37 4.45
N ASN A 442 37.15 -2.10 3.89
CA ASN A 442 37.58 -1.91 2.50
C ASN A 442 36.54 -2.46 1.50
N THR A 443 35.78 -3.49 1.87
CA THR A 443 34.73 -4.05 1.02
C THR A 443 33.49 -3.19 1.03
N PHE A 444 33.14 -2.62 2.20
CA PHE A 444 31.96 -1.76 2.39
C PHE A 444 32.34 -0.48 3.16
N PRO A 445 32.99 0.48 2.50
CA PRO A 445 33.53 1.69 3.16
C PRO A 445 32.46 2.57 3.83
N ASN A 446 31.20 2.48 3.39
CA ASN A 446 30.06 3.23 3.93
C ASN A 446 29.12 2.33 4.75
N ALA A 447 29.63 1.22 5.28
CA ALA A 447 28.85 0.24 6.03
C ALA A 447 28.12 0.88 7.21
N TRP A 448 28.84 1.61 8.03
CA TRP A 448 28.36 2.29 9.22
C TRP A 448 28.53 3.79 9.12
N ILE A 449 27.45 4.54 9.38
CA ILE A 449 27.51 6.00 9.54
C ILE A 449 28.00 6.35 10.94
N ASP A 450 27.47 5.66 11.95
CA ASP A 450 27.84 5.86 13.36
C ASP A 450 27.75 4.54 14.12
N THR A 451 28.74 4.28 14.95
CA THR A 451 28.81 3.14 15.87
C THR A 451 29.15 3.59 17.30
N SER A 452 29.20 4.89 17.55
CA SER A 452 29.65 5.47 18.81
C SER A 452 28.55 5.61 19.87
N LYS A 453 27.30 5.47 19.46
CA LYS A 453 26.15 5.68 20.35
C LYS A 453 25.80 4.42 21.14
N THR A 454 25.43 4.62 22.40
CA THR A 454 24.69 3.61 23.16
C THR A 454 23.20 3.65 22.81
N VAL A 455 22.50 2.57 23.15
CA VAL A 455 21.04 2.48 22.96
C VAL A 455 20.31 3.63 23.64
N THR A 456 20.75 4.02 24.84
CA THR A 456 20.14 5.11 25.63
C THR A 456 20.46 6.50 25.09
N GLU A 457 21.55 6.66 24.35
CA GLU A 457 21.87 7.92 23.65
C GLU A 457 21.13 8.04 22.33
N LEU A 458 20.81 6.92 21.69
CA LEU A 458 20.16 6.88 20.38
C LEU A 458 18.65 6.99 20.51
N PHE A 459 18.03 6.29 21.47
CA PHE A 459 16.58 6.18 21.60
C PHE A 459 16.04 6.79 22.89
N GLU A 460 14.76 7.21 22.87
CA GLU A 460 14.09 7.74 24.05
C GLU A 460 13.90 6.69 25.15
N ASP A 461 13.34 5.52 24.81
CA ASP A 461 13.10 4.43 25.76
C ASP A 461 12.98 3.05 25.05
N ALA A 462 14.07 2.60 24.45
CA ALA A 462 14.11 1.34 23.70
C ALA A 462 13.74 0.11 24.56
N GLY A 463 14.01 0.12 25.85
CA GLY A 463 13.67 -0.97 26.78
C GLY A 463 12.16 -1.25 26.85
N ASN A 464 11.34 -0.21 26.66
CA ASN A 464 9.88 -0.28 26.62
C ASN A 464 9.31 -0.15 25.21
N GLY A 465 10.11 -0.36 24.17
CA GLY A 465 9.65 -0.36 22.77
C GLY A 465 9.49 1.03 22.15
N ASN A 466 9.91 2.11 22.84
CA ASN A 466 9.93 3.44 22.26
C ASN A 466 11.31 3.71 21.63
N PHE A 467 11.39 3.53 20.31
CA PHE A 467 12.60 3.74 19.51
C PHE A 467 12.71 5.14 18.92
N LYS A 468 11.93 6.11 19.42
CA LYS A 468 12.02 7.48 18.94
C LYS A 468 13.45 8.01 19.07
N LEU A 469 13.99 8.52 17.96
CA LEU A 469 15.37 8.96 17.89
C LEU A 469 15.59 10.25 18.68
N LYS A 470 16.64 10.29 19.51
CA LYS A 470 17.15 11.50 20.16
C LYS A 470 17.99 12.35 19.23
N ILE A 471 18.51 11.76 18.16
CA ILE A 471 19.36 12.41 17.15
C ILE A 471 18.53 12.81 15.93
N ASP A 472 19.02 13.80 15.18
CA ASP A 472 18.43 14.22 13.92
C ASP A 472 19.06 13.41 12.77
N ALA A 473 18.55 12.20 12.58
CA ALA A 473 18.98 11.29 11.54
C ALA A 473 17.77 10.61 10.88
N GLN A 474 17.86 10.40 9.57
CA GLN A 474 16.86 9.67 8.81
C GLN A 474 17.41 8.26 8.51
N VAL A 475 17.48 7.44 9.55
CA VAL A 475 18.00 6.07 9.51
C VAL A 475 17.13 5.16 10.38
N GLY A 476 17.00 3.91 9.98
CA GLY A 476 16.11 2.97 10.64
C GLY A 476 14.64 3.19 10.24
N ASP A 477 13.73 2.66 11.01
CA ASP A 477 12.30 2.74 10.76
C ASP A 477 11.79 4.20 10.82
N PRO A 478 11.19 4.72 9.75
CA PRO A 478 10.76 6.12 9.66
C PRO A 478 9.75 6.55 10.74
N ARG A 479 8.97 5.62 11.32
CA ARG A 479 8.02 5.94 12.41
C ARG A 479 8.70 6.50 13.65
N TRP A 480 10.00 6.29 13.80
CA TRP A 480 10.78 6.69 14.97
C TRP A 480 11.66 7.92 14.76
N TYR A 481 11.60 8.56 13.60
CA TYR A 481 12.38 9.77 13.38
C TYR A 481 11.99 10.88 14.36
N LYS A 482 12.97 11.66 14.80
CA LYS A 482 12.81 12.69 15.81
C LYS A 482 11.69 13.70 15.50
N ASN A 483 11.52 14.04 14.23
CA ASN A 483 10.60 15.06 13.76
C ASN A 483 9.28 14.50 13.18
N VAL A 484 9.01 13.22 13.31
CA VAL A 484 7.72 12.63 12.95
C VAL A 484 6.72 12.92 14.07
N LYS A 485 5.61 13.60 13.73
CA LYS A 485 4.51 13.95 14.64
C LYS A 485 3.49 12.82 14.70
#